data_00d601e2d03e2b78e7319cccd5c837b0
#
_entry.id   00d601e2d03e2b78e7319cccd5c837b0
#
_cell.length_a   1.000
_cell.length_b   1.000
_cell.length_c   1.000
_cell.angle_alpha   90.00
_cell.angle_beta   90.00
_cell.angle_gamma   90.00
#
_symmetry.space_group_name_H-M   'P 1'
#
loop_
_entity.id
_entity.type
_entity.pdbx_description
1 polymer ?
#
loop_
_entity_poly.entity_id
_entity_poly.type
_entity_poly.pdbx_seq_one_letter_code
_entity_poly.pdbx_strand_id
1 'polypeptide(L)'
;WASTYMDAFYEYYEKKNIEMVNVDIHSFTADNLTPDTSYEFSVVALDDSGNPIGDTASVSASTAPAPEIFNITDFGARTVDTPYRSYDDGINRFIEENTKAIQAAIDACTEGGKVVIPSGIFMSGALYLKSNMTLELEKGAVLFGSPNADHYDSNYLLYPYSTDTRSWALINAYSSDEGGMLENIRITGEGTIDGNGWKYGEKDDINGDGYSMFYQDRQAADPEDKAYRLPRWVSGNSKKLYTT
;
A
#
# COMPACT_ATOMS: atom_id res chain seq x y z
N TRP A 1 -21.73 -3.01 17.54
CA TRP A 1 -22.02 -4.12 16.60
C TRP A 1 -21.22 -5.37 16.95
N ALA A 2 -19.92 -5.27 17.14
CA ALA A 2 -19.07 -6.40 17.50
C ALA A 2 -19.42 -7.00 18.88
N SER A 3 -19.70 -6.18 19.90
CA SER A 3 -20.06 -6.65 21.24
C SER A 3 -21.35 -7.48 21.24
N THR A 4 -22.38 -7.04 20.50
CA THR A 4 -23.67 -7.75 20.46
C THR A 4 -23.54 -9.17 19.87
N TYR A 5 -22.67 -9.34 18.88
CA TYR A 5 -22.43 -10.67 18.31
C TYR A 5 -21.56 -11.55 19.21
N MET A 6 -20.63 -10.96 19.94
CA MET A 6 -19.82 -11.70 20.91
C MET A 6 -20.67 -12.23 22.05
N ASP A 7 -21.56 -11.41 22.61
CA ASP A 7 -22.48 -11.84 23.68
C ASP A 7 -23.36 -13.01 23.19
N ALA A 8 -23.96 -12.90 22.01
CA ALA A 8 -24.77 -13.97 21.42
C ALA A 8 -23.94 -15.25 21.14
N PHE A 9 -22.68 -15.13 20.80
CA PHE A 9 -21.75 -16.24 20.61
C PHE A 9 -21.51 -16.97 21.95
N TYR A 10 -21.19 -16.24 23.01
CA TYR A 10 -20.98 -16.83 24.34
C TYR A 10 -22.24 -17.50 24.87
N GLU A 11 -23.40 -16.85 24.78
CA GLU A 11 -24.69 -17.44 25.18
C GLU A 11 -25.00 -18.73 24.39
N TYR A 12 -24.66 -18.81 23.12
CA TYR A 12 -24.85 -20.02 22.32
C TYR A 12 -24.06 -21.21 22.90
N TYR A 13 -22.78 -21.00 23.24
CA TYR A 13 -21.91 -22.04 23.74
C TYR A 13 -22.24 -22.43 25.16
N GLU A 14 -22.63 -21.49 26.01
CA GLU A 14 -23.13 -21.78 27.34
C GLU A 14 -24.40 -22.67 27.32
N LYS A 15 -25.36 -22.35 26.45
CA LYS A 15 -26.57 -23.17 26.26
C LYS A 15 -26.27 -24.58 25.75
N LYS A 16 -25.15 -24.77 25.07
CA LYS A 16 -24.70 -26.07 24.58
C LYS A 16 -23.87 -26.85 25.59
N ASN A 17 -23.63 -26.30 26.76
CA ASN A 17 -22.78 -26.87 27.79
C ASN A 17 -21.38 -27.26 27.28
N ILE A 18 -20.85 -26.42 26.35
CA ILE A 18 -19.53 -26.59 25.82
C ILE A 18 -18.58 -25.76 26.65
N GLU A 19 -17.61 -26.42 27.27
CA GLU A 19 -16.55 -25.73 27.98
C GLU A 19 -15.74 -24.88 27.03
N MET A 20 -15.79 -23.56 27.23
CA MET A 20 -14.98 -22.61 26.46
C MET A 20 -13.67 -22.41 27.20
N VAL A 21 -12.59 -22.81 26.56
CA VAL A 21 -11.24 -22.50 27.02
C VAL A 21 -10.91 -21.08 26.59
N ASN A 22 -10.76 -20.18 27.55
CA ASN A 22 -10.21 -18.84 27.28
C ASN A 22 -8.73 -19.02 26.96
N VAL A 23 -8.34 -18.76 25.71
CA VAL A 23 -6.95 -18.80 25.29
C VAL A 23 -6.43 -17.37 25.23
N ASP A 24 -5.63 -16.99 26.19
CA ASP A 24 -4.88 -15.75 26.14
C ASP A 24 -3.67 -15.94 25.25
N ILE A 25 -3.65 -15.21 24.13
CA ILE A 25 -2.50 -15.22 23.21
C ILE A 25 -1.55 -14.10 23.65
N HIS A 26 -0.38 -14.50 24.13
CA HIS A 26 0.68 -13.56 24.43
C HIS A 26 1.65 -13.52 23.27
N SER A 27 1.92 -12.32 22.76
CA SER A 27 2.90 -12.11 21.72
C SER A 27 3.85 -10.98 22.12
N PHE A 28 5.11 -11.13 21.79
CA PHE A 28 6.13 -10.12 21.97
C PHE A 28 6.89 -9.93 20.65
N THR A 29 7.06 -8.68 20.24
CA THR A 29 7.85 -8.34 19.07
C THR A 29 9.20 -7.79 19.55
N ALA A 30 10.28 -8.47 19.19
CA ALA A 30 11.63 -7.96 19.41
C ALA A 30 11.98 -7.03 18.24
N ASP A 31 12.26 -5.77 18.53
CA ASP A 31 12.65 -4.75 17.57
C ASP A 31 14.09 -4.29 17.81
N ASN A 32 14.59 -3.40 16.94
CA ASN A 32 15.95 -2.85 17.03
C ASN A 32 17.06 -3.90 17.06
N LEU A 33 16.82 -5.06 16.45
CA LEU A 33 17.82 -6.11 16.35
C LEU A 33 18.91 -5.72 15.34
N THR A 34 20.14 -6.13 15.61
CA THR A 34 21.26 -5.96 14.69
C THR A 34 21.12 -6.91 13.51
N PRO A 35 21.29 -6.45 12.26
CA PRO A 35 21.29 -7.33 11.09
C PRO A 35 22.41 -8.39 11.18
N ASP A 36 22.23 -9.51 10.45
CA ASP A 36 23.18 -10.62 10.34
C ASP A 36 23.69 -11.13 11.72
N THR A 37 22.77 -11.19 12.69
CA THR A 37 23.09 -11.54 14.07
C THR A 37 22.19 -12.64 14.59
N SER A 38 22.78 -13.63 15.24
CA SER A 38 22.04 -14.70 15.91
C SER A 38 21.60 -14.27 17.30
N TYR A 39 20.35 -14.54 17.62
CA TYR A 39 19.74 -14.30 18.91
C TYR A 39 19.15 -15.58 19.48
N GLU A 40 19.21 -15.71 20.80
CA GLU A 40 18.46 -16.73 21.54
C GLU A 40 17.33 -16.04 22.32
N PHE A 41 16.14 -16.52 22.13
CA PHE A 41 14.95 -16.07 22.83
C PHE A 41 14.53 -17.13 23.82
N SER A 42 14.30 -16.74 25.06
CA SER A 42 13.86 -17.63 26.12
C SER A 42 12.57 -17.13 26.74
N VAL A 43 11.65 -18.04 26.97
CA VAL A 43 10.37 -17.77 27.63
C VAL A 43 10.23 -18.69 28.83
N VAL A 44 9.84 -18.12 29.95
CA VAL A 44 9.56 -18.84 31.20
C VAL A 44 8.24 -18.31 31.76
N ALA A 45 7.38 -19.21 32.23
CA ALA A 45 6.19 -18.82 32.98
C ALA A 45 6.58 -18.37 34.38
N LEU A 46 5.88 -17.36 34.91
CA LEU A 46 6.09 -16.85 36.27
C LEU A 46 4.80 -17.03 37.08
N ASP A 47 4.94 -17.28 38.40
CA ASP A 47 3.83 -17.23 39.36
C ASP A 47 3.46 -15.76 39.67
N ASP A 48 2.38 -15.57 40.45
CA ASP A 48 1.92 -14.25 40.87
C ASP A 48 2.95 -13.48 41.73
N SER A 49 3.98 -14.15 42.21
CA SER A 49 5.08 -13.57 42.99
C SER A 49 6.31 -13.30 42.12
N GLY A 50 6.25 -13.63 40.80
CA GLY A 50 7.35 -13.43 39.86
C GLY A 50 8.40 -14.54 39.87
N ASN A 51 8.12 -15.69 40.48
CA ASN A 51 9.06 -16.82 40.46
C ASN A 51 8.80 -17.70 39.22
N PRO A 52 9.86 -18.25 38.59
CA PRO A 52 9.69 -19.18 37.49
C PRO A 52 8.90 -20.44 37.87
N ILE A 53 7.96 -20.80 37.01
CA ILE A 53 7.20 -22.04 37.06
C ILE A 53 7.43 -22.86 35.80
N GLY A 54 7.83 -24.11 35.97
CA GLY A 54 8.09 -25.02 34.88
C GLY A 54 9.44 -24.78 34.17
N ASP A 55 9.54 -25.33 32.98
CA ASP A 55 10.78 -25.29 32.21
C ASP A 55 10.84 -24.02 31.35
N THR A 56 12.04 -23.53 31.11
CA THR A 56 12.31 -22.46 30.15
C THR A 56 12.28 -23.01 28.73
N ALA A 57 11.46 -22.44 27.88
CA ALA A 57 11.51 -22.71 26.44
C ALA A 57 12.47 -21.73 25.75
N SER A 58 13.34 -22.23 24.89
CA SER A 58 14.27 -21.39 24.14
C SER A 58 14.20 -21.69 22.64
N VAL A 59 14.40 -20.66 21.83
CA VAL A 59 14.51 -20.75 20.38
C VAL A 59 15.61 -19.80 19.89
N SER A 60 16.41 -20.28 18.95
CA SER A 60 17.43 -19.45 18.29
C SER A 60 16.90 -19.02 16.91
N ALA A 61 17.13 -17.76 16.57
CA ALA A 61 16.85 -17.19 15.27
C ALA A 61 17.94 -16.20 14.88
N SER A 62 18.17 -16.03 13.58
CA SER A 62 19.12 -15.05 13.08
C SER A 62 18.39 -14.00 12.25
N THR A 63 18.79 -12.76 12.42
CA THR A 63 18.31 -11.67 11.56
C THR A 63 18.93 -11.78 10.17
N ALA A 64 18.19 -11.36 9.16
CA ALA A 64 18.72 -11.22 7.82
C ALA A 64 19.82 -10.15 7.75
N PRO A 65 20.72 -10.19 6.76
CA PRO A 65 21.62 -9.08 6.46
C PRO A 65 20.88 -7.77 6.26
N ALA A 66 21.56 -6.64 6.47
CA ALA A 66 21.00 -5.33 6.16
C ALA A 66 20.62 -5.28 4.66
N PRO A 67 19.42 -4.77 4.32
CA PRO A 67 19.01 -4.66 2.92
C PRO A 67 19.91 -3.67 2.18
N GLU A 68 20.18 -3.97 0.91
CA GLU A 68 20.73 -2.98 -0.01
C GLU A 68 19.68 -1.88 -0.28
N ILE A 69 20.12 -0.62 -0.32
CA ILE A 69 19.23 0.54 -0.41
C ILE A 69 19.26 1.11 -1.83
N PHE A 70 18.09 1.28 -2.41
CA PHE A 70 17.87 1.88 -3.72
C PHE A 70 17.03 3.13 -3.54
N ASN A 71 17.69 4.28 -3.36
CA ASN A 71 16.98 5.55 -3.22
C ASN A 71 16.52 6.03 -4.60
N ILE A 72 15.22 6.31 -4.76
CA ILE A 72 14.66 6.73 -6.05
C ILE A 72 15.31 7.99 -6.63
N THR A 73 15.85 8.87 -5.79
CA THR A 73 16.55 10.08 -6.23
C THR A 73 17.86 9.78 -6.94
N ASP A 74 18.51 8.67 -6.61
CA ASP A 74 19.74 8.22 -7.28
C ASP A 74 19.46 7.76 -8.73
N PHE A 75 18.20 7.44 -9.02
CA PHE A 75 17.70 7.09 -10.35
C PHE A 75 17.07 8.27 -11.08
N GLY A 76 17.09 9.46 -10.49
CA GLY A 76 16.63 10.70 -11.10
C GLY A 76 15.21 11.12 -10.76
N ALA A 77 14.56 10.47 -9.78
CA ALA A 77 13.25 10.91 -9.29
C ALA A 77 13.37 12.29 -8.61
N ARG A 78 12.39 13.13 -8.86
CA ARG A 78 12.36 14.52 -8.39
C ARG A 78 11.04 14.83 -7.68
N THR A 79 11.11 15.72 -6.73
CA THR A 79 9.95 16.22 -5.98
C THR A 79 9.22 17.33 -6.69
N VAL A 80 7.97 17.56 -6.31
CA VAL A 80 7.19 18.77 -6.59
C VAL A 80 6.86 19.47 -5.27
N ASP A 81 6.71 20.80 -5.31
CA ASP A 81 6.33 21.58 -4.14
C ASP A 81 4.85 21.37 -3.77
N THR A 82 4.02 21.20 -4.80
CA THR A 82 2.57 21.00 -4.66
C THR A 82 2.12 19.91 -5.62
N PRO A 83 1.30 18.93 -5.17
CA PRO A 83 0.82 17.89 -6.04
C PRO A 83 -0.23 18.43 -7.02
N TYR A 84 -0.18 17.95 -8.25
CA TYR A 84 -1.15 18.29 -9.29
C TYR A 84 -2.35 17.32 -9.22
N ARG A 85 -3.55 17.87 -9.06
CA ARG A 85 -4.79 17.10 -8.93
C ARG A 85 -5.67 17.13 -10.18
N SER A 86 -5.25 17.84 -11.21
CA SER A 86 -5.95 17.91 -12.49
C SER A 86 -4.99 17.68 -13.64
N TYR A 87 -5.56 17.30 -14.78
CA TYR A 87 -4.80 17.11 -16.01
C TYR A 87 -4.16 18.44 -16.44
N ASP A 88 -2.87 18.38 -16.76
CA ASP A 88 -2.10 19.48 -17.29
C ASP A 88 -0.96 18.91 -18.16
N ASP A 89 -0.93 19.27 -19.45
CA ASP A 89 0.08 18.78 -20.39
C ASP A 89 1.51 19.20 -19.99
N GLY A 90 1.65 20.31 -19.27
CA GLY A 90 2.96 20.79 -18.79
C GLY A 90 3.61 19.90 -17.76
N ILE A 91 2.81 19.19 -16.94
CA ILE A 91 3.31 18.29 -15.90
C ILE A 91 3.46 16.83 -16.36
N ASN A 92 2.80 16.43 -17.45
CA ASN A 92 2.76 15.05 -17.88
C ASN A 92 4.16 14.47 -18.11
N ARG A 93 5.00 15.19 -18.84
CA ARG A 93 6.38 14.75 -19.11
C ARG A 93 7.20 14.58 -17.84
N PHE A 94 7.02 15.47 -16.87
CA PHE A 94 7.70 15.37 -15.57
C PHE A 94 7.28 14.10 -14.84
N ILE A 95 5.96 13.81 -14.83
CA ILE A 95 5.42 12.61 -14.16
C ILE A 95 5.92 11.33 -14.84
N GLU A 96 5.95 11.31 -16.18
CA GLU A 96 6.50 10.18 -16.94
C GLU A 96 7.97 9.92 -16.61
N GLU A 97 8.79 10.98 -16.58
CA GLU A 97 10.20 10.88 -16.22
C GLU A 97 10.37 10.36 -14.79
N ASN A 98 9.56 10.87 -13.86
CA ASN A 98 9.55 10.42 -12.47
C ASN A 98 9.11 8.97 -12.33
N THR A 99 8.05 8.56 -13.03
CA THR A 99 7.58 7.17 -13.05
C THR A 99 8.69 6.23 -13.51
N LYS A 100 9.40 6.58 -14.59
CA LYS A 100 10.54 5.80 -15.12
C LYS A 100 11.67 5.72 -14.10
N ALA A 101 11.98 6.82 -13.43
CA ALA A 101 13.03 6.85 -12.43
C ALA A 101 12.70 5.97 -11.21
N ILE A 102 11.47 6.05 -10.70
CA ILE A 102 11.02 5.21 -9.58
C ILE A 102 10.99 3.74 -10.00
N GLN A 103 10.46 3.44 -11.19
CA GLN A 103 10.44 2.07 -11.70
C GLN A 103 11.87 1.51 -11.90
N ALA A 104 12.80 2.32 -12.37
CA ALA A 104 14.21 1.90 -12.53
C ALA A 104 14.83 1.53 -11.17
N ALA A 105 14.52 2.23 -10.09
CA ALA A 105 14.94 1.86 -8.74
C ALA A 105 14.33 0.51 -8.30
N ILE A 106 13.05 0.29 -8.60
CA ILE A 106 12.37 -0.98 -8.33
C ILE A 106 13.01 -2.11 -9.14
N ASP A 107 13.27 -1.90 -10.42
CA ASP A 107 13.86 -2.91 -11.30
C ASP A 107 15.29 -3.26 -10.91
N ALA A 108 16.07 -2.28 -10.45
CA ALA A 108 17.43 -2.48 -9.96
C ALA A 108 17.49 -3.15 -8.58
N CYS A 109 16.43 -3.06 -7.79
CA CYS A 109 16.40 -3.58 -6.42
C CYS A 109 16.74 -5.08 -6.40
N THR A 110 17.73 -5.47 -5.63
CA THR A 110 18.16 -6.85 -5.44
C THR A 110 17.20 -7.63 -4.53
N GLU A 111 17.30 -8.94 -4.54
CA GLU A 111 16.52 -9.79 -3.63
C GLU A 111 16.81 -9.44 -2.16
N GLY A 112 15.75 -9.17 -1.40
CA GLY A 112 15.84 -8.68 -0.02
C GLY A 112 16.18 -7.20 0.09
N GLY A 113 16.37 -6.49 -1.03
CA GLY A 113 16.68 -5.07 -1.08
C GLY A 113 15.49 -4.18 -0.73
N LYS A 114 15.79 -2.89 -0.58
CA LYS A 114 14.83 -1.87 -0.19
C LYS A 114 14.88 -0.67 -1.14
N VAL A 115 13.76 -0.39 -1.77
CA VAL A 115 13.55 0.86 -2.51
C VAL A 115 13.04 1.92 -1.55
N VAL A 116 13.71 3.05 -1.49
CA VAL A 116 13.38 4.14 -0.56
C VAL A 116 12.84 5.33 -1.30
N ILE A 117 11.66 5.79 -0.90
CA ILE A 117 11.08 7.06 -1.28
C ILE A 117 11.37 8.04 -0.13
N PRO A 118 12.32 8.99 -0.30
CA PRO A 118 12.68 9.92 0.76
C PRO A 118 11.61 11.00 0.97
N SER A 119 11.78 11.82 2.02
CA SER A 119 10.88 12.94 2.31
C SER A 119 10.70 13.85 1.09
N GLY A 120 9.45 14.22 0.80
CA GLY A 120 9.05 15.06 -0.33
C GLY A 120 7.86 14.48 -1.08
N ILE A 121 7.32 15.24 -2.03
CA ILE A 121 6.17 14.82 -2.85
C ILE A 121 6.68 14.34 -4.20
N PHE A 122 6.48 13.05 -4.49
CA PHE A 122 6.86 12.42 -5.74
C PHE A 122 5.60 12.00 -6.50
N MET A 123 5.39 12.56 -7.67
CA MET A 123 4.28 12.19 -8.54
C MET A 123 4.70 11.06 -9.49
N SER A 124 3.82 10.08 -9.64
CA SER A 124 4.07 8.91 -10.49
C SER A 124 2.79 8.39 -11.15
N GLY A 125 2.93 7.76 -12.29
CA GLY A 125 1.97 6.85 -12.88
C GLY A 125 2.06 5.46 -12.23
N ALA A 126 1.60 4.42 -12.97
CA ALA A 126 1.63 3.05 -12.50
C ALA A 126 3.05 2.55 -12.23
N LEU A 127 3.24 1.94 -11.07
CA LEU A 127 4.48 1.29 -10.65
C LEU A 127 4.22 -0.20 -10.46
N TYR A 128 5.20 -1.02 -10.80
CA TYR A 128 5.11 -2.48 -10.75
C TYR A 128 6.17 -3.02 -9.82
N LEU A 129 5.75 -3.58 -8.70
CA LEU A 129 6.63 -4.19 -7.72
C LEU A 129 7.06 -5.59 -8.18
N LYS A 130 8.12 -6.10 -7.60
CA LYS A 130 8.61 -7.45 -7.82
C LYS A 130 8.75 -8.23 -6.51
N SER A 131 8.93 -9.55 -6.60
CA SER A 131 9.11 -10.39 -5.42
C SER A 131 10.36 -10.02 -4.61
N ASN A 132 10.34 -10.36 -3.32
CA ASN A 132 11.48 -10.25 -2.41
C ASN A 132 12.03 -8.83 -2.27
N MET A 133 11.16 -7.82 -2.17
CA MET A 133 11.56 -6.43 -2.01
C MET A 133 10.76 -5.70 -0.94
N THR A 134 11.34 -4.63 -0.44
CA THR A 134 10.64 -3.66 0.40
C THR A 134 10.55 -2.32 -0.32
N LEU A 135 9.36 -1.73 -0.37
CA LEU A 135 9.14 -0.33 -0.72
C LEU A 135 8.95 0.45 0.59
N GLU A 136 9.88 1.31 0.92
CA GLU A 136 9.80 2.14 2.13
C GLU A 136 9.55 3.60 1.78
N LEU A 137 8.52 4.18 2.40
CA LEU A 137 8.27 5.60 2.34
C LEU A 137 8.74 6.24 3.65
N GLU A 138 9.78 7.04 3.59
CA GLU A 138 10.28 7.74 4.77
C GLU A 138 9.25 8.72 5.33
N LYS A 139 9.44 9.13 6.58
CA LYS A 139 8.62 10.16 7.19
C LYS A 139 8.64 11.44 6.37
N GLY A 140 7.45 11.93 5.98
CA GLY A 140 7.30 13.09 5.13
C GLY A 140 7.40 12.80 3.63
N ALA A 141 7.59 11.55 3.23
CA ALA A 141 7.43 11.13 1.85
C ALA A 141 5.96 11.06 1.45
N VAL A 142 5.65 11.51 0.25
CA VAL A 142 4.32 11.35 -0.37
C VAL A 142 4.51 10.80 -1.77
N LEU A 143 4.07 9.58 -2.00
CA LEU A 143 3.91 9.04 -3.35
C LEU A 143 2.51 9.40 -3.84
N PHE A 144 2.45 10.29 -4.84
CA PHE A 144 1.22 10.88 -5.31
C PHE A 144 0.89 10.43 -6.73
N GLY A 145 -0.31 9.88 -6.92
CA GLY A 145 -0.75 9.37 -8.20
C GLY A 145 -0.94 10.45 -9.26
N SER A 146 -0.53 10.15 -10.49
CA SER A 146 -0.77 11.01 -11.64
C SER A 146 -2.26 11.29 -11.83
N PRO A 147 -2.66 12.53 -12.14
CA PRO A 147 -4.03 12.82 -12.56
C PRO A 147 -4.30 12.43 -14.03
N ASN A 148 -3.30 12.00 -14.79
CA ASN A 148 -3.44 11.60 -16.18
C ASN A 148 -3.68 10.08 -16.29
N ALA A 149 -4.82 9.70 -16.89
CA ALA A 149 -5.17 8.29 -17.09
C ALA A 149 -4.20 7.55 -18.04
N ASP A 150 -3.55 8.27 -18.95
CA ASP A 150 -2.60 7.70 -19.91
C ASP A 150 -1.28 7.22 -19.23
N HIS A 151 -1.07 7.62 -17.98
CA HIS A 151 0.04 7.11 -17.15
C HIS A 151 -0.26 5.78 -16.46
N TYR A 152 -1.40 5.17 -16.78
CA TYR A 152 -1.83 3.88 -16.25
C TYR A 152 -2.31 3.01 -17.42
N ASP A 153 -1.70 1.85 -17.59
CA ASP A 153 -2.17 0.92 -18.62
C ASP A 153 -3.63 0.54 -18.40
N SER A 154 -4.41 0.46 -19.48
CA SER A 154 -5.86 0.22 -19.42
C SER A 154 -6.28 -1.16 -19.90
N ASN A 155 -5.39 -2.14 -19.87
CA ASN A 155 -5.63 -3.50 -20.35
C ASN A 155 -5.99 -4.50 -19.24
N TYR A 156 -6.17 -4.04 -18.01
CA TYR A 156 -6.54 -4.90 -16.89
C TYR A 156 -8.01 -5.29 -16.97
N LEU A 157 -8.30 -6.58 -17.00
CA LEU A 157 -9.65 -7.12 -16.88
C LEU A 157 -9.92 -7.47 -15.41
N LEU A 158 -10.98 -6.90 -14.83
CA LEU A 158 -11.35 -7.14 -13.43
C LEU A 158 -11.74 -8.62 -13.22
N TYR A 159 -12.38 -9.21 -14.22
CA TYR A 159 -12.76 -10.63 -14.25
C TYR A 159 -12.45 -11.22 -15.64
N PRO A 160 -12.14 -12.51 -15.74
CA PRO A 160 -11.84 -13.17 -17.02
C PRO A 160 -12.94 -13.04 -18.07
N TYR A 161 -14.18 -12.83 -17.62
CA TYR A 161 -15.37 -12.68 -18.48
C TYR A 161 -15.80 -11.22 -18.66
N SER A 162 -15.06 -10.26 -18.12
CA SER A 162 -15.35 -8.83 -18.27
C SER A 162 -14.84 -8.35 -19.62
N THR A 163 -15.66 -7.57 -20.31
CA THR A 163 -15.25 -6.82 -21.51
C THR A 163 -14.72 -5.42 -21.15
N ASP A 164 -14.91 -5.01 -19.91
CA ASP A 164 -14.48 -3.69 -19.45
C ASP A 164 -13.01 -3.73 -19.05
N THR A 165 -12.18 -3.00 -19.77
CA THR A 165 -10.80 -2.74 -19.37
C THR A 165 -10.75 -1.70 -18.27
N ARG A 166 -9.82 -1.89 -17.35
CA ARG A 166 -9.55 -0.99 -16.22
C ARG A 166 -8.10 -0.53 -16.28
N SER A 167 -7.86 0.66 -15.80
CA SER A 167 -6.48 1.11 -15.60
C SER A 167 -5.83 0.37 -14.42
N TRP A 168 -4.52 0.15 -14.53
CA TRP A 168 -3.72 -0.35 -13.42
C TRP A 168 -3.75 0.63 -12.24
N ALA A 169 -3.47 0.13 -11.05
CA ALA A 169 -3.35 0.96 -9.86
C ALA A 169 -2.04 1.76 -9.87
N LEU A 170 -1.89 2.71 -8.94
CA LEU A 170 -0.63 3.42 -8.73
C LEU A 170 0.50 2.44 -8.34
N ILE A 171 0.18 1.46 -7.49
CA ILE A 171 1.11 0.40 -7.12
C ILE A 171 0.48 -0.94 -7.50
N ASN A 172 1.22 -1.74 -8.25
CA ASN A 172 0.80 -3.02 -8.76
C ASN A 172 1.79 -4.10 -8.32
N ALA A 173 1.27 -5.19 -7.78
CA ALA A 173 2.01 -6.41 -7.49
C ALA A 173 1.50 -7.50 -8.44
N TYR A 174 1.99 -7.48 -9.66
CA TYR A 174 1.56 -8.37 -10.73
C TYR A 174 2.78 -8.85 -11.52
N SER A 175 2.86 -10.17 -11.75
CA SER A 175 3.81 -10.75 -12.67
C SER A 175 3.10 -11.17 -13.95
N SER A 176 3.60 -10.70 -15.10
CA SER A 176 3.13 -11.15 -16.41
C SER A 176 3.71 -12.51 -16.78
N ASP A 177 4.77 -12.91 -16.12
CA ASP A 177 5.53 -14.11 -16.44
C ASP A 177 4.86 -15.33 -15.84
N GLU A 178 4.24 -16.14 -16.70
CA GLU A 178 3.74 -17.49 -16.41
C GLU A 178 2.64 -17.60 -15.35
N GLY A 179 1.89 -16.53 -15.09
CA GLY A 179 0.83 -16.51 -14.06
C GLY A 179 1.40 -16.67 -12.65
N GLY A 180 2.69 -16.35 -12.47
CA GLY A 180 3.38 -16.40 -11.20
C GLY A 180 2.81 -15.39 -10.20
N MET A 181 2.66 -15.82 -8.95
CA MET A 181 2.39 -14.91 -7.85
C MET A 181 3.70 -14.26 -7.42
N LEU A 182 3.64 -12.96 -7.16
CA LEU A 182 4.72 -12.27 -6.47
C LEU A 182 4.63 -12.60 -4.97
N GLU A 183 5.78 -12.74 -4.34
CA GLU A 183 5.89 -13.09 -2.92
C GLU A 183 6.90 -12.22 -2.19
N ASN A 184 6.78 -12.17 -0.87
CA ASN A 184 7.69 -11.43 0.01
C ASN A 184 7.81 -9.95 -0.33
N ILE A 185 6.68 -9.30 -0.69
CA ILE A 185 6.61 -7.87 -0.91
C ILE A 185 6.19 -7.18 0.38
N ARG A 186 6.92 -6.16 0.74
CA ARG A 186 6.60 -5.32 1.90
C ARG A 186 6.51 -3.86 1.48
N ILE A 187 5.46 -3.17 1.92
CA ILE A 187 5.34 -1.72 1.85
C ILE A 187 5.33 -1.21 3.30
N THR A 188 6.22 -0.29 3.62
CA THR A 188 6.46 0.14 5.00
C THR A 188 6.88 1.62 5.07
N GLY A 189 7.10 2.12 6.28
CA GLY A 189 7.52 3.48 6.55
C GLY A 189 6.42 4.36 7.11
N GLU A 190 6.74 5.63 7.34
CA GLU A 190 5.85 6.65 7.92
C GLU A 190 5.33 7.66 6.88
N GLY A 191 5.57 7.41 5.60
CA GLY A 191 5.13 8.26 4.49
C GLY A 191 3.67 8.01 4.12
N THR A 192 3.24 8.65 3.05
CA THR A 192 1.86 8.62 2.54
C THR A 192 1.82 8.12 1.11
N ILE A 193 0.84 7.29 0.78
CA ILE A 193 0.48 6.93 -0.58
C ILE A 193 -0.87 7.55 -0.87
N ASP A 194 -0.90 8.54 -1.77
CA ASP A 194 -2.12 9.21 -2.23
C ASP A 194 -2.38 8.84 -3.71
N GLY A 195 -3.39 8.02 -3.94
CA GLY A 195 -3.78 7.61 -5.30
C GLY A 195 -4.41 8.70 -6.14
N ASN A 196 -4.59 9.91 -5.62
CA ASN A 196 -5.23 11.05 -6.30
C ASN A 196 -6.63 10.71 -6.87
N GLY A 197 -7.33 9.77 -6.23
CA GLY A 197 -8.61 9.25 -6.70
C GLY A 197 -9.81 10.14 -6.45
N TRP A 198 -9.63 11.19 -5.68
CA TRP A 198 -10.69 12.10 -5.26
C TRP A 198 -10.32 13.54 -5.59
N LYS A 199 -11.26 14.24 -6.20
CA LYS A 199 -11.21 15.69 -6.38
C LYS A 199 -12.36 16.30 -5.59
N TYR A 200 -12.07 17.29 -4.77
CA TYR A 200 -13.11 18.12 -4.19
C TYR A 200 -13.66 19.04 -5.28
N GLY A 201 -14.99 19.04 -5.42
CA GLY A 201 -15.65 20.00 -6.27
C GLY A 201 -15.45 21.43 -5.72
N GLU A 202 -15.25 22.37 -6.61
CA GLU A 202 -15.34 23.77 -6.30
C GLU A 202 -16.82 24.21 -6.31
N LYS A 203 -17.09 25.38 -5.74
CA LYS A 203 -18.47 25.89 -5.63
C LYS A 203 -19.18 26.00 -6.99
N ASP A 204 -18.42 26.17 -8.06
CA ASP A 204 -18.90 26.29 -9.43
C ASP A 204 -18.83 24.97 -10.21
N ASP A 205 -18.48 23.89 -9.55
CA ASP A 205 -18.53 22.55 -10.13
C ASP A 205 -19.99 22.13 -10.41
N ILE A 206 -20.16 21.13 -11.25
CA ILE A 206 -21.46 20.64 -11.72
C ILE A 206 -22.47 20.44 -10.57
N ASN A 207 -22.00 20.00 -9.41
CA ASN A 207 -22.86 19.83 -8.23
C ASN A 207 -22.88 21.06 -7.32
N GLY A 208 -21.94 21.99 -7.47
CA GLY A 208 -21.93 23.27 -6.75
C GLY A 208 -21.83 23.19 -5.23
N ASP A 209 -21.59 22.06 -4.66
CA ASP A 209 -21.68 21.77 -3.23
C ASP A 209 -20.32 21.60 -2.53
N GLY A 210 -19.24 21.64 -3.28
CA GLY A 210 -17.87 21.52 -2.74
C GLY A 210 -17.50 20.14 -2.23
N TYR A 211 -18.33 19.13 -2.48
CA TYR A 211 -18.04 17.76 -2.05
C TYR A 211 -17.10 17.02 -3.01
N SER A 212 -16.45 16.02 -2.46
CA SER A 212 -15.71 15.04 -3.26
C SER A 212 -16.66 14.33 -4.21
N MET A 213 -16.39 14.41 -5.50
CA MET A 213 -17.27 13.87 -6.51
C MET A 213 -16.74 12.56 -7.07
N PHE A 214 -17.65 11.63 -7.28
CA PHE A 214 -17.41 10.50 -8.14
C PHE A 214 -17.33 10.99 -9.59
N TYR A 215 -16.28 10.62 -10.25
CA TYR A 215 -16.05 10.95 -11.63
C TYR A 215 -17.23 10.61 -12.57
N GLN A 216 -17.98 9.55 -12.25
CA GLN A 216 -19.08 9.10 -13.10
C GLN A 216 -20.10 10.19 -13.44
N ASP A 217 -20.39 11.04 -12.49
CA ASP A 217 -21.38 12.10 -12.68
C ASP A 217 -20.85 13.19 -13.63
N ARG A 218 -19.56 13.44 -13.60
CA ARG A 218 -18.92 14.44 -14.47
C ARG A 218 -18.66 13.93 -15.87
N GLN A 219 -18.35 12.66 -16.04
CA GLN A 219 -18.13 12.07 -17.35
C GLN A 219 -19.40 12.18 -18.23
N ALA A 220 -20.57 12.10 -17.62
CA ALA A 220 -21.82 12.26 -18.33
C ALA A 220 -22.05 13.71 -18.79
N ALA A 221 -21.47 14.69 -18.08
CA ALA A 221 -21.63 16.11 -18.38
C ALA A 221 -20.70 16.57 -19.52
N ASP A 222 -19.45 16.13 -19.51
CA ASP A 222 -18.47 16.50 -20.53
C ASP A 222 -17.48 15.37 -20.80
N PRO A 223 -17.77 14.46 -21.73
CA PRO A 223 -16.90 13.33 -22.05
C PRO A 223 -15.58 13.75 -22.71
N GLU A 224 -15.51 14.96 -23.29
CA GLU A 224 -14.28 15.49 -23.91
C GLU A 224 -13.35 16.17 -22.90
N ASP A 225 -13.85 16.53 -21.72
CA ASP A 225 -13.03 17.14 -20.69
C ASP A 225 -12.20 16.09 -19.96
N LYS A 226 -10.95 16.01 -20.30
CA LYS A 226 -9.99 15.07 -19.69
C LYS A 226 -9.84 15.30 -18.19
N ALA A 227 -9.90 16.54 -17.72
CA ALA A 227 -9.78 16.85 -16.31
C ALA A 227 -10.87 16.16 -15.45
N TYR A 228 -12.05 15.97 -16.02
CA TYR A 228 -13.14 15.27 -15.37
C TYR A 228 -13.09 13.75 -15.55
N ARG A 229 -12.37 13.25 -16.54
CA ARG A 229 -12.21 11.80 -16.76
C ARG A 229 -11.22 11.17 -15.80
N LEU A 230 -10.18 11.90 -15.44
CA LEU A 230 -9.07 11.38 -14.64
C LEU A 230 -9.47 10.86 -13.26
N PRO A 231 -10.27 11.59 -12.45
CA PRO A 231 -10.67 11.10 -11.13
C PRO A 231 -11.34 9.72 -11.17
N ARG A 232 -12.06 9.39 -12.23
CA ARG A 232 -12.68 8.07 -12.36
C ARG A 232 -11.65 6.95 -12.47
N TRP A 233 -10.66 7.12 -13.33
CA TRP A 233 -9.65 6.11 -13.54
C TRP A 233 -8.82 5.88 -12.28
N VAL A 234 -8.35 6.97 -11.71
CA VAL A 234 -7.59 6.93 -10.47
C VAL A 234 -8.48 6.45 -9.32
N SER A 235 -9.71 6.96 -9.22
CA SER A 235 -10.67 6.53 -8.19
C SER A 235 -11.02 5.05 -8.30
N GLY A 236 -11.23 4.54 -9.51
CA GLY A 236 -11.47 3.12 -9.74
C GLY A 236 -10.32 2.24 -9.23
N ASN A 237 -9.11 2.69 -9.43
CA ASN A 237 -7.91 2.02 -8.95
C ASN A 237 -7.64 2.27 -7.46
N SER A 238 -7.84 3.50 -7.00
CA SER A 238 -7.69 3.88 -5.60
C SER A 238 -8.67 3.14 -4.69
N LYS A 239 -9.90 2.89 -5.14
CA LYS A 239 -10.86 2.07 -4.37
C LYS A 239 -10.34 0.68 -4.07
N LYS A 240 -9.48 0.13 -4.91
CA LYS A 240 -8.80 -1.13 -4.63
C LYS A 240 -7.70 -0.98 -3.60
N LEU A 241 -7.09 0.19 -3.52
CA LEU A 241 -6.10 0.52 -2.50
C LEU A 241 -6.74 0.78 -1.13
N TYR A 242 -7.94 1.36 -1.10
CA TYR A 242 -8.65 1.63 0.15
C TYR A 242 -9.41 0.43 0.73
N THR A 243 -9.60 -0.60 -0.04
CA THR A 243 -10.31 -1.81 0.40
C THR A 243 -9.37 -2.93 0.83
N THR A 244 -8.10 -2.69 0.78
CA THR A 244 -7.07 -3.56 1.33
C THR A 244 -6.43 -2.95 2.54
#